data_70aa04a8ba1005173e30b8843fb7b16e
#
_entry.id   70aa04a8ba1005173e30b8843fb7b16e
#
_cell.length_a   1.000
_cell.length_b   1.000
_cell.length_c   1.000
_cell.angle_alpha   90.00
_cell.angle_beta   90.00
_cell.angle_gamma   90.00
#
_symmetry.space_group_name_H-M   'P 1'
#
loop_
_entity.id
_entity.type
_entity.pdbx_description
1 polymer ?
#
loop_
_entity_poly.entity_id
_entity_poly.type
_entity_poly.pdbx_seq_one_letter_code
_entity_poly.pdbx_strand_id
1 'polypeptide(L)'
;IVNTSKVRNKIIILDCCHSGNIGKYELQDVGSILNTGVSVLTACREDEVAMEAGGHGLFTELLCTALNGGASDYCGNITIGGVYAYIDRSFGPWDQRPVFKTNVTEFAPLRTVTPQVSLSIIRELTNLFTNPNNDLALDPSFEDTNDPSVNHEYILPYADANNVRKFKLLQKLQSIGFVKPINEEFIVPDVS
;
A
#
# COMPACT_ATOMS: atom_id res chain seq x y z
N ILE A 1 -26.79 15.64 -10.15
CA ILE A 1 -26.25 15.83 -8.77
C ILE A 1 -24.71 15.93 -8.84
N VAL A 2 -24.00 14.95 -9.42
CA VAL A 2 -22.52 14.92 -9.43
C VAL A 2 -21.94 16.14 -10.17
N ASN A 3 -22.47 16.47 -11.33
CA ASN A 3 -21.99 17.55 -12.19
C ASN A 3 -22.30 18.96 -11.64
N THR A 4 -23.33 19.09 -10.83
CA THR A 4 -23.75 20.36 -10.22
C THR A 4 -23.16 20.60 -8.83
N SER A 5 -22.57 19.57 -8.23
CA SER A 5 -21.96 19.67 -6.90
C SER A 5 -20.67 20.51 -6.94
N LYS A 6 -20.52 21.41 -5.98
CA LYS A 6 -19.32 22.24 -5.76
C LYS A 6 -18.18 21.53 -5.02
N VAL A 7 -18.39 20.27 -4.60
CA VAL A 7 -17.38 19.47 -3.91
C VAL A 7 -16.22 19.20 -4.86
N ARG A 8 -14.98 19.36 -4.39
CA ARG A 8 -13.78 19.20 -5.19
C ARG A 8 -13.57 17.74 -5.63
N ASN A 9 -13.66 16.80 -4.70
CA ASN A 9 -13.50 15.37 -4.97
C ASN A 9 -14.82 14.64 -4.75
N LYS A 10 -15.28 13.93 -5.76
CA LYS A 10 -16.53 13.18 -5.78
C LYS A 10 -16.22 11.74 -6.12
N ILE A 11 -16.62 10.82 -5.27
CA ILE A 11 -16.36 9.41 -5.44
C ILE A 11 -17.69 8.68 -5.53
N ILE A 12 -17.86 7.90 -6.57
CA ILE A 12 -19.02 7.07 -6.84
C ILE A 12 -18.58 5.63 -6.82
N ILE A 13 -19.14 4.84 -5.92
CA ILE A 13 -18.88 3.41 -5.81
C ILE A 13 -20.20 2.68 -6.04
N LEU A 14 -20.20 1.71 -6.95
CA LEU A 14 -21.40 1.01 -7.40
C LEU A 14 -21.15 -0.50 -7.39
N ASP A 15 -21.91 -1.19 -6.55
CA ASP A 15 -21.95 -2.64 -6.49
C ASP A 15 -23.27 -3.13 -7.08
N CYS A 16 -23.37 -3.14 -8.41
CA CYS A 16 -24.54 -3.64 -9.12
C CYS A 16 -24.14 -4.20 -10.48
N CYS A 17 -24.90 -5.20 -10.94
CA CYS A 17 -24.76 -5.74 -12.28
C CYS A 17 -24.93 -4.63 -13.32
N HIS A 18 -24.15 -4.68 -14.40
CA HIS A 18 -24.16 -3.68 -15.48
C HIS A 18 -23.76 -2.25 -15.07
N SER A 19 -23.13 -2.09 -13.90
CA SER A 19 -22.70 -0.77 -13.41
C SER A 19 -21.61 -0.13 -14.29
N GLY A 20 -20.90 -0.91 -15.09
CA GLY A 20 -19.95 -0.42 -16.10
C GLY A 20 -20.57 0.49 -17.17
N ASN A 21 -21.91 0.44 -17.31
CA ASN A 21 -22.68 1.30 -18.22
C ASN A 21 -22.88 2.73 -17.71
N ILE A 22 -22.61 2.99 -16.45
CA ILE A 22 -22.74 4.35 -15.92
C ILE A 22 -21.71 5.26 -16.57
N GLY A 23 -22.23 6.17 -17.33
CA GLY A 23 -21.47 7.05 -18.21
C GLY A 23 -21.80 6.88 -19.70
N LYS A 24 -22.47 5.80 -20.11
CA LYS A 24 -22.96 5.68 -21.49
C LYS A 24 -24.31 6.36 -21.71
N TYR A 25 -25.20 6.35 -20.71
CA TYR A 25 -26.55 6.93 -20.86
C TYR A 25 -26.59 8.44 -20.98
N GLU A 26 -25.54 9.15 -20.52
CA GLU A 26 -25.42 10.60 -20.74
C GLU A 26 -24.44 10.96 -21.88
N LEU A 27 -23.91 9.96 -22.62
CA LEU A 27 -22.73 10.14 -23.47
C LEU A 27 -22.92 9.61 -24.91
N GLN A 28 -24.14 9.56 -25.39
CA GLN A 28 -24.36 9.18 -26.81
C GLN A 28 -23.75 10.15 -27.83
N ASP A 29 -23.24 11.30 -27.41
CA ASP A 29 -22.69 12.29 -28.36
C ASP A 29 -21.26 12.79 -28.10
N VAL A 30 -20.63 12.54 -26.96
CA VAL A 30 -19.24 12.96 -26.71
C VAL A 30 -18.54 11.96 -25.79
N GLY A 31 -17.49 11.32 -26.25
CA GLY A 31 -16.74 10.28 -25.50
C GLY A 31 -16.64 10.55 -24.01
N SER A 32 -16.70 9.48 -23.21
CA SER A 32 -16.90 9.47 -21.75
C SER A 32 -15.93 10.38 -20.97
N ILE A 33 -16.20 11.67 -20.94
CA ILE A 33 -15.39 12.66 -20.21
C ILE A 33 -15.97 12.77 -18.81
N LEU A 34 -15.27 12.21 -17.82
CA LEU A 34 -15.54 12.52 -16.45
C LEU A 34 -15.20 13.98 -16.17
N ASN A 35 -16.10 14.69 -15.51
CA ASN A 35 -15.81 16.04 -15.03
C ASN A 35 -14.65 16.01 -14.03
N THR A 36 -13.88 17.09 -13.97
CA THR A 36 -12.78 17.24 -13.02
C THR A 36 -13.23 16.97 -11.59
N GLY A 37 -12.46 16.21 -10.86
CA GLY A 37 -12.72 15.85 -9.46
C GLY A 37 -13.65 14.65 -9.29
N VAL A 38 -13.96 13.88 -10.34
CA VAL A 38 -14.81 12.70 -10.27
C VAL A 38 -14.01 11.43 -10.39
N SER A 39 -14.28 10.47 -9.50
CA SER A 39 -13.82 9.09 -9.58
C SER A 39 -15.00 8.14 -9.51
N VAL A 40 -15.02 7.11 -10.34
CA VAL A 40 -16.05 6.06 -10.38
C VAL A 40 -15.38 4.71 -10.25
N LEU A 41 -15.86 3.90 -9.32
CA LEU A 41 -15.44 2.50 -9.12
C LEU A 41 -16.69 1.62 -9.19
N THR A 42 -16.69 0.62 -10.06
CA THR A 42 -17.82 -0.30 -10.24
C THR A 42 -17.37 -1.76 -10.07
N ALA A 43 -18.30 -2.61 -9.60
CA ALA A 43 -18.01 -4.03 -9.34
C ALA A 43 -17.69 -4.82 -10.61
N CYS A 44 -18.27 -4.44 -11.76
CA CYS A 44 -18.17 -5.21 -12.98
C CYS A 44 -18.20 -4.34 -14.23
N ARG A 45 -17.80 -4.93 -15.35
CA ARG A 45 -17.97 -4.38 -16.69
C ARG A 45 -19.42 -4.52 -17.14
N GLU A 46 -19.71 -3.88 -18.27
CA GLU A 46 -21.05 -3.77 -18.84
C GLU A 46 -21.72 -5.12 -19.13
N ASP A 47 -20.94 -6.11 -19.56
CA ASP A 47 -21.41 -7.40 -20.08
C ASP A 47 -21.25 -8.54 -19.07
N GLU A 48 -20.86 -8.24 -17.83
CA GLU A 48 -20.53 -9.24 -16.81
C GLU A 48 -21.54 -9.25 -15.67
N VAL A 49 -21.81 -10.43 -15.12
CA VAL A 49 -22.67 -10.63 -13.93
C VAL A 49 -21.78 -10.61 -12.69
N ALA A 50 -22.18 -9.87 -11.66
CA ALA A 50 -21.42 -9.82 -10.41
C ALA A 50 -21.35 -11.19 -9.73
N MET A 51 -20.13 -11.58 -9.31
CA MET A 51 -19.94 -12.84 -8.56
C MET A 51 -20.35 -12.62 -7.11
N GLU A 52 -21.11 -13.58 -6.59
CA GLU A 52 -21.50 -13.64 -5.17
C GLU A 52 -20.68 -14.71 -4.45
N ALA A 53 -20.12 -14.36 -3.30
CA ALA A 53 -19.47 -15.28 -2.39
C ALA A 53 -20.03 -15.07 -0.97
N GLY A 54 -20.49 -16.17 -0.34
CA GLY A 54 -20.93 -16.12 1.06
C GLY A 54 -22.15 -15.25 1.36
N GLY A 55 -23.01 -14.94 0.36
CA GLY A 55 -24.23 -14.15 0.55
C GLY A 55 -24.04 -12.63 0.48
N HIS A 56 -22.83 -12.17 0.21
CA HIS A 56 -22.50 -10.78 -0.11
C HIS A 56 -21.74 -10.73 -1.44
N GLY A 57 -21.86 -9.61 -2.18
CA GLY A 57 -21.07 -9.41 -3.38
C GLY A 57 -19.57 -9.41 -3.03
N LEU A 58 -18.78 -10.22 -3.73
CA LEU A 58 -17.31 -10.30 -3.53
C LEU A 58 -16.67 -8.90 -3.56
N PHE A 59 -17.16 -8.04 -4.45
CA PHE A 59 -16.69 -6.67 -4.54
C PHE A 59 -16.89 -5.88 -3.24
N THR A 60 -18.08 -5.95 -2.63
CA THR A 60 -18.35 -5.25 -1.36
C THR A 60 -17.49 -5.80 -0.22
N GLU A 61 -17.24 -7.10 -0.15
CA GLU A 61 -16.35 -7.70 0.85
C GLU A 61 -14.92 -7.18 0.70
N LEU A 62 -14.38 -7.21 -0.51
CA LEU A 62 -13.04 -6.68 -0.81
C LEU A 62 -12.96 -5.17 -0.57
N LEU A 63 -13.99 -4.40 -0.91
CA LEU A 63 -14.08 -2.97 -0.63
C LEU A 63 -14.01 -2.69 0.87
N CYS A 64 -14.79 -3.42 1.67
CA CYS A 64 -14.77 -3.28 3.12
C CYS A 64 -13.39 -3.61 3.72
N THR A 65 -12.76 -4.69 3.24
CA THR A 65 -11.41 -5.09 3.67
C THR A 65 -10.37 -4.02 3.29
N ALA A 66 -10.45 -3.51 2.06
CA ALA A 66 -9.59 -2.42 1.59
C ALA A 66 -9.71 -1.17 2.48
N LEU A 67 -10.95 -0.76 2.79
CA LEU A 67 -11.25 0.40 3.64
C LEU A 67 -10.87 0.18 5.12
N ASN A 68 -10.83 -1.06 5.59
CA ASN A 68 -10.40 -1.41 6.95
C ASN A 68 -8.88 -1.50 7.14
N GLY A 69 -8.10 -1.17 6.11
CA GLY A 69 -6.65 -1.07 6.19
C GLY A 69 -5.91 -1.80 5.07
N GLY A 70 -6.57 -2.76 4.39
CA GLY A 70 -5.94 -3.58 3.35
C GLY A 70 -5.37 -2.76 2.18
N ALA A 71 -5.95 -1.60 1.88
CA ALA A 71 -5.51 -0.69 0.82
C ALA A 71 -4.72 0.52 1.33
N SER A 72 -4.22 0.49 2.58
CA SER A 72 -3.44 1.60 3.11
C SER A 72 -2.06 1.69 2.45
N ASP A 73 -1.63 2.91 2.18
CA ASP A 73 -0.24 3.19 1.84
C ASP A 73 0.66 3.15 3.10
N TYR A 74 1.96 3.33 2.93
CA TYR A 74 2.92 3.35 4.04
C TYR A 74 2.66 4.47 5.06
N CYS A 75 1.96 5.52 4.66
CA CYS A 75 1.56 6.62 5.54
C CYS A 75 0.22 6.38 6.23
N GLY A 76 -0.42 5.26 5.97
CA GLY A 76 -1.73 4.90 6.51
C GLY A 76 -2.91 5.51 5.76
N ASN A 77 -2.70 6.16 4.61
CA ASN A 77 -3.79 6.73 3.82
C ASN A 77 -4.42 5.68 2.92
N ILE A 78 -5.74 5.66 2.87
CA ILE A 78 -6.54 4.82 1.98
C ILE A 78 -7.20 5.74 0.96
N THR A 79 -6.79 5.64 -0.30
CA THR A 79 -7.34 6.41 -1.41
C THR A 79 -8.20 5.52 -2.30
N ILE A 80 -9.08 6.11 -3.12
CA ILE A 80 -9.90 5.32 -4.06
C ILE A 80 -9.03 4.57 -5.08
N GLY A 81 -7.89 5.13 -5.48
CA GLY A 81 -6.91 4.44 -6.34
C GLY A 81 -6.26 3.24 -5.64
N GLY A 82 -5.92 3.38 -4.34
CA GLY A 82 -5.42 2.28 -3.51
C GLY A 82 -6.46 1.17 -3.34
N VAL A 83 -7.71 1.55 -3.09
CA VAL A 83 -8.84 0.61 -3.01
C VAL A 83 -9.00 -0.17 -4.31
N TYR A 84 -8.99 0.51 -5.46
CA TYR A 84 -9.06 -0.17 -6.76
C TYR A 84 -7.90 -1.16 -6.94
N ALA A 85 -6.66 -0.74 -6.68
CA ALA A 85 -5.49 -1.59 -6.82
C ALA A 85 -5.53 -2.82 -5.91
N TYR A 86 -6.05 -2.67 -4.67
CA TYR A 86 -6.24 -3.77 -3.73
C TYR A 86 -7.26 -4.78 -4.27
N ILE A 87 -8.43 -4.30 -4.71
CA ILE A 87 -9.49 -5.15 -5.24
C ILE A 87 -9.02 -5.85 -6.52
N ASP A 88 -8.41 -5.13 -7.47
CA ASP A 88 -7.95 -5.69 -8.75
C ASP A 88 -6.93 -6.83 -8.56
N ARG A 89 -6.02 -6.72 -7.58
CA ARG A 89 -5.05 -7.78 -7.24
C ARG A 89 -5.68 -9.01 -6.61
N SER A 90 -6.85 -8.88 -6.00
CA SER A 90 -7.57 -9.98 -5.35
C SER A 90 -8.30 -10.87 -6.33
N PHE A 91 -8.46 -10.44 -7.58
CA PHE A 91 -9.06 -11.21 -8.67
C PHE A 91 -8.01 -12.00 -9.46
N GLY A 92 -8.37 -13.23 -9.86
CA GLY A 92 -7.57 -14.04 -10.76
C GLY A 92 -7.56 -13.52 -12.20
N PRO A 93 -6.74 -14.12 -13.08
CA PRO A 93 -6.64 -13.68 -14.49
C PRO A 93 -7.94 -13.76 -15.28
N TRP A 94 -8.85 -14.66 -14.88
CA TRP A 94 -10.11 -14.98 -15.56
C TRP A 94 -11.33 -14.47 -14.81
N ASP A 95 -11.14 -13.81 -13.66
CA ASP A 95 -12.23 -13.28 -12.88
C ASP A 95 -12.71 -11.95 -13.45
N GLN A 96 -13.96 -11.66 -13.14
CA GLN A 96 -14.57 -10.37 -13.40
C GLN A 96 -13.79 -9.26 -12.67
N ARG A 97 -13.41 -8.20 -13.41
CA ARG A 97 -12.61 -7.13 -12.85
C ARG A 97 -13.41 -5.86 -12.64
N PRO A 98 -13.14 -5.14 -11.54
CA PRO A 98 -13.74 -3.84 -11.32
C PRO A 98 -13.34 -2.86 -12.40
N VAL A 99 -14.22 -1.89 -12.68
CA VAL A 99 -13.90 -0.77 -13.57
C VAL A 99 -13.62 0.48 -12.74
N PHE A 100 -12.48 1.09 -12.99
CA PHE A 100 -12.08 2.34 -12.35
C PHE A 100 -11.88 3.44 -13.41
N LYS A 101 -12.62 4.53 -13.25
CA LYS A 101 -12.48 5.73 -14.08
C LYS A 101 -12.26 6.93 -13.17
N THR A 102 -11.30 7.80 -13.49
CA THR A 102 -11.00 8.95 -12.64
C THR A 102 -10.49 10.14 -13.47
N ASN A 103 -10.88 11.34 -13.03
CA ASN A 103 -10.37 12.61 -13.56
C ASN A 103 -10.09 13.55 -12.37
N VAL A 104 -9.06 13.22 -11.60
CA VAL A 104 -8.64 14.01 -10.43
C VAL A 104 -7.18 14.42 -10.56
N THR A 105 -6.80 15.54 -9.97
CA THR A 105 -5.42 16.00 -9.90
C THR A 105 -4.63 15.30 -8.79
N GLU A 106 -5.34 14.88 -7.73
CA GLU A 106 -4.79 14.16 -6.60
C GLU A 106 -5.85 13.25 -5.97
N PHE A 107 -5.43 12.15 -5.41
CA PHE A 107 -6.32 11.27 -4.65
C PHE A 107 -6.37 11.72 -3.20
N ALA A 108 -7.50 12.33 -2.81
CA ALA A 108 -7.75 12.60 -1.41
C ALA A 108 -7.95 11.29 -0.63
N PRO A 109 -7.41 11.16 0.60
CA PRO A 109 -7.65 9.98 1.42
C PRO A 109 -9.14 9.89 1.82
N LEU A 110 -9.71 8.70 1.61
CA LEU A 110 -11.05 8.33 2.09
C LEU A 110 -11.04 8.09 3.60
N ARG A 111 -9.95 7.51 4.06
CA ARG A 111 -9.71 7.13 5.45
C ARG A 111 -8.22 7.13 5.73
N THR A 112 -7.85 7.37 6.99
CA THR A 112 -6.48 7.18 7.49
C THR A 112 -6.51 6.15 8.60
N VAL A 113 -5.59 5.19 8.55
CA VAL A 113 -5.35 4.17 9.57
C VAL A 113 -3.95 4.35 10.15
N THR A 114 -3.67 3.67 11.27
CA THR A 114 -2.32 3.67 11.83
C THR A 114 -1.33 3.07 10.83
N PRO A 115 -0.28 3.77 10.41
CA PRO A 115 0.71 3.25 9.48
C PRO A 115 1.52 2.13 10.13
N GLN A 116 1.94 1.14 9.36
CA GLN A 116 2.81 0.04 9.85
C GLN A 116 4.14 0.58 10.38
N VAL A 117 4.68 1.60 9.71
CA VAL A 117 5.90 2.28 10.13
C VAL A 117 5.69 3.78 10.04
N SER A 118 6.12 4.52 11.07
CA SER A 118 5.94 5.97 11.09
C SER A 118 6.74 6.64 9.95
N LEU A 119 6.21 7.75 9.44
CA LEU A 119 6.87 8.54 8.40
C LEU A 119 8.27 9.03 8.84
N SER A 120 8.48 9.25 10.13
CA SER A 120 9.80 9.61 10.67
C SER A 120 10.84 8.51 10.45
N ILE A 121 10.44 7.24 10.56
CA ILE A 121 11.32 6.10 10.29
C ILE A 121 11.64 6.01 8.79
N ILE A 122 10.65 6.22 7.93
CA ILE A 122 10.87 6.23 6.47
C ILE A 122 11.85 7.33 6.07
N ARG A 123 11.76 8.50 6.70
CA ARG A 123 12.68 9.63 6.44
C ARG A 123 14.13 9.35 6.84
N GLU A 124 14.36 8.43 7.78
CA GLU A 124 15.73 8.04 8.15
C GLU A 124 16.45 7.26 7.03
N LEU A 125 15.75 6.75 6.02
CA LEU A 125 16.40 6.13 4.85
C LEU A 125 17.44 7.04 4.21
N THR A 126 17.14 8.33 4.06
CA THR A 126 18.08 9.30 3.47
C THR A 126 19.29 9.60 4.34
N ASN A 127 19.19 9.33 5.65
CA ASN A 127 20.30 9.44 6.59
C ASN A 127 21.17 8.17 6.60
N LEU A 128 20.56 7.01 6.32
CA LEU A 128 21.25 5.72 6.26
C LEU A 128 21.91 5.48 4.91
N PHE A 129 21.26 5.89 3.82
CA PHE A 129 21.69 5.67 2.46
C PHE A 129 21.71 6.98 1.67
N THR A 130 22.90 7.40 1.24
CA THR A 130 23.05 8.59 0.40
C THR A 130 22.61 8.35 -1.05
N ASN A 131 22.51 7.09 -1.46
CA ASN A 131 22.08 6.66 -2.78
C ASN A 131 21.28 5.35 -2.63
N PRO A 132 20.18 5.14 -3.37
CA PRO A 132 19.39 3.90 -3.32
C PRO A 132 20.17 2.62 -3.67
N ASN A 133 21.30 2.75 -4.35
CA ASN A 133 22.14 1.62 -4.74
C ASN A 133 23.32 1.37 -3.78
N ASN A 134 23.42 2.11 -2.69
CA ASN A 134 24.48 1.92 -1.72
C ASN A 134 24.13 0.80 -0.74
N ASP A 135 25.14 0.00 -0.43
CA ASP A 135 25.07 -0.98 0.63
C ASP A 135 25.52 -0.36 1.95
N LEU A 136 24.95 -0.84 3.05
CA LEU A 136 25.39 -0.53 4.40
C LEU A 136 26.04 -1.79 4.97
N ALA A 137 27.35 -1.72 5.22
CA ALA A 137 28.08 -2.81 5.87
C ALA A 137 27.68 -2.85 7.36
N LEU A 138 27.37 -4.04 7.86
CA LEU A 138 27.10 -4.31 9.26
C LEU A 138 28.29 -5.08 9.85
N ASP A 139 28.59 -4.81 11.10
CA ASP A 139 29.60 -5.51 11.88
C ASP A 139 29.04 -5.80 13.31
N PRO A 140 29.74 -6.55 14.17
CA PRO A 140 29.23 -6.91 15.49
C PRO A 140 28.83 -5.73 16.39
N SER A 141 29.28 -4.50 16.11
CA SER A 141 28.85 -3.31 16.89
C SER A 141 27.38 -2.97 16.72
N PHE A 142 26.72 -3.52 15.71
CA PHE A 142 25.27 -3.36 15.47
C PHE A 142 24.41 -4.30 16.32
N GLU A 143 24.99 -5.31 16.96
CA GLU A 143 24.29 -6.25 17.81
C GLU A 143 24.01 -5.66 19.20
N ASP A 144 22.82 -5.98 19.74
CA ASP A 144 22.38 -5.54 21.06
C ASP A 144 23.02 -6.39 22.18
N THR A 145 23.45 -7.61 21.83
CA THR A 145 24.01 -8.58 22.77
C THR A 145 25.54 -8.66 22.61
N ASN A 146 26.25 -8.61 23.73
CA ASN A 146 27.68 -8.89 23.77
C ASN A 146 27.87 -10.39 24.10
N ASP A 147 27.42 -11.28 23.21
CA ASP A 147 27.49 -12.73 23.44
C ASP A 147 28.91 -13.24 23.27
N PRO A 148 29.59 -13.75 24.33
CA PRO A 148 30.94 -14.25 24.26
C PRO A 148 31.03 -15.58 23.52
N SER A 149 29.91 -16.25 23.22
CA SER A 149 29.90 -17.49 22.43
C SER A 149 30.09 -17.28 20.95
N VAL A 150 29.87 -16.05 20.45
CA VAL A 150 30.08 -15.68 19.06
C VAL A 150 31.55 -15.45 18.81
N ASN A 151 32.16 -16.31 18.00
CA ASN A 151 33.59 -16.24 17.65
C ASN A 151 33.80 -15.16 16.59
N HIS A 152 34.27 -13.98 16.99
CA HIS A 152 34.65 -12.89 16.10
C HIS A 152 35.89 -12.14 16.63
N GLU A 153 36.50 -11.31 15.79
CA GLU A 153 37.74 -10.55 16.09
C GLU A 153 37.52 -9.38 17.05
N TYR A 154 36.28 -9.03 17.38
CA TYR A 154 35.92 -7.88 18.20
C TYR A 154 36.05 -8.19 19.70
N ILE A 155 36.61 -7.24 20.44
CA ILE A 155 36.76 -7.33 21.90
C ILE A 155 35.49 -6.82 22.58
N LEU A 156 35.00 -7.56 23.56
CA LEU A 156 33.82 -7.18 24.38
C LEU A 156 34.15 -5.95 25.29
N PRO A 157 33.20 -5.03 25.49
CA PRO A 157 31.87 -4.93 24.84
C PRO A 157 32.03 -4.31 23.43
N TYR A 158 31.49 -4.95 22.41
CA TYR A 158 31.54 -4.47 21.02
C TYR A 158 30.31 -3.69 20.60
N ALA A 159 29.17 -3.84 21.25
CA ALA A 159 27.93 -3.17 20.91
C ALA A 159 28.08 -1.63 21.02
N ASP A 160 27.78 -0.93 19.94
CA ASP A 160 27.66 0.53 19.92
C ASP A 160 26.20 0.98 19.92
N ALA A 161 25.82 1.81 20.85
CA ALA A 161 24.43 2.23 21.05
C ALA A 161 23.82 2.89 19.79
N ASN A 162 24.61 3.62 19.01
CA ASN A 162 24.15 4.27 17.78
C ASN A 162 23.95 3.24 16.67
N ASN A 163 24.88 2.28 16.54
CA ASN A 163 24.80 1.22 15.55
C ASN A 163 23.66 0.25 15.87
N VAL A 164 23.46 -0.13 17.13
CA VAL A 164 22.31 -0.91 17.59
C VAL A 164 20.98 -0.20 17.24
N ARG A 165 20.91 1.11 17.49
CA ARG A 165 19.73 1.90 17.10
C ARG A 165 19.50 1.89 15.59
N LYS A 166 20.55 2.05 14.77
CA LYS A 166 20.45 1.95 13.31
C LYS A 166 19.98 0.57 12.87
N PHE A 167 20.48 -0.49 13.49
CA PHE A 167 20.06 -1.85 13.16
C PHE A 167 18.56 -2.09 13.45
N LYS A 168 18.07 -1.67 14.62
CA LYS A 168 16.64 -1.73 14.93
C LYS A 168 15.78 -0.93 13.94
N LEU A 169 16.33 0.17 13.40
CA LEU A 169 15.69 0.95 12.35
C LEU A 169 15.68 0.19 11.01
N LEU A 170 16.80 -0.44 10.63
CA LEU A 170 16.89 -1.28 9.43
C LEU A 170 15.90 -2.45 9.48
N GLN A 171 15.77 -3.14 10.61
CA GLN A 171 14.78 -4.21 10.79
C GLN A 171 13.34 -3.74 10.53
N LYS A 172 12.97 -2.54 11.03
CA LYS A 172 11.66 -1.95 10.75
C LYS A 172 11.48 -1.59 9.27
N LEU A 173 12.52 -1.07 8.62
CA LEU A 173 12.49 -0.77 7.18
C LEU A 173 12.44 -2.04 6.33
N GLN A 174 13.10 -3.11 6.78
CA GLN A 174 13.04 -4.42 6.15
C GLN A 174 11.63 -5.02 6.22
N SER A 175 10.94 -4.88 7.35
CA SER A 175 9.58 -5.43 7.52
C SER A 175 8.55 -4.85 6.54
N ILE A 176 8.82 -3.67 5.97
CA ILE A 176 7.99 -3.03 4.94
C ILE A 176 8.62 -3.06 3.54
N GLY A 177 9.74 -3.79 3.37
CA GLY A 177 10.37 -4.02 2.07
C GLY A 177 11.19 -2.85 1.52
N PHE A 178 11.55 -1.86 2.33
CA PHE A 178 12.40 -0.72 1.89
C PHE A 178 13.88 -1.03 1.86
N VAL A 179 14.32 -2.01 2.63
CA VAL A 179 15.68 -2.52 2.62
C VAL A 179 15.64 -4.05 2.59
N LYS A 180 16.69 -4.66 2.09
CA LYS A 180 16.87 -6.12 2.10
C LYS A 180 18.30 -6.46 2.44
N PRO A 181 18.57 -7.57 3.13
CA PRO A 181 19.92 -8.09 3.29
C PRO A 181 20.46 -8.56 1.93
N ILE A 182 21.75 -8.38 1.70
CA ILE A 182 22.44 -8.84 0.49
C ILE A 182 23.12 -10.17 0.76
N ASN A 183 23.75 -10.31 1.94
CA ASN A 183 24.37 -11.55 2.41
C ASN A 183 23.80 -11.89 3.78
N GLU A 184 23.38 -13.14 3.97
CA GLU A 184 22.83 -13.62 5.24
C GLU A 184 23.90 -13.99 6.27
N GLU A 185 25.18 -13.95 5.91
CA GLU A 185 26.29 -14.39 6.77
C GLU A 185 26.49 -13.55 8.05
N PHE A 186 25.89 -12.36 8.13
CA PHE A 186 26.03 -11.44 9.27
C PHE A 186 24.70 -11.03 9.94
N ILE A 187 23.59 -11.59 9.53
CA ILE A 187 22.30 -11.30 10.14
C ILE A 187 21.60 -12.63 10.39
N VAL A 188 21.66 -13.12 11.60
CA VAL A 188 20.66 -14.05 12.13
C VAL A 188 19.67 -13.18 12.90
N PRO A 189 18.55 -12.75 12.32
CA PRO A 189 17.47 -12.26 13.12
C PRO A 189 16.79 -13.49 13.68
N ASP A 190 17.01 -13.77 14.95
CA ASP A 190 16.08 -14.60 15.69
C ASP A 190 14.81 -13.76 15.85
N VAL A 191 13.84 -14.05 15.02
CA VAL A 191 12.49 -13.50 15.12
C VAL A 191 11.65 -14.60 15.75
N SER A 192 11.70 -14.69 17.04
CA SER A 192 10.66 -15.36 17.85
C SER A 192 9.48 -14.44 18.11
#